data_b64f52d247ec36c504721edafce53212
#
_entry.id   b64f52d247ec36c504721edafce53212
#
_cell.length_a   1.000
_cell.length_b   1.000
_cell.length_c   1.000
_cell.angle_alpha   90.00
_cell.angle_beta   90.00
_cell.angle_gamma   90.00
#
_symmetry.space_group_name_H-M   'P 1'
#
loop_
_entity.id
_entity.type
_entity.pdbx_description
1 polymer ?
#
loop_
_entity_poly.entity_id
_entity_poly.type
_entity_poly.pdbx_seq_one_letter_code
_entity_poly.pdbx_strand_id
1 'polypeptide(L)'
;MDSSIRDFVVVGAGMAGASVAWQLARDGGASVLVLERESQPGYHSTGRSAALYEEHYGPLQVQALTRASRAFYEQPPQGFVQAPILAPRGVLYVGTAAQKDLLDAAHAEALLHSPHARRLGPDELKALVPCLNTTLLVDGFADDGARDIDVHGLHQGFLR
;
A
#
# COMPACT_ATOMS: atom_id res chain seq x y z
N MET A 1 9.42 -18.84 -37.17
CA MET A 1 7.94 -18.73 -37.03
C MET A 1 7.70 -17.51 -36.20
N ASP A 2 7.17 -16.48 -36.81
CA ASP A 2 6.76 -15.27 -36.10
C ASP A 2 5.47 -15.59 -35.37
N SER A 3 5.58 -16.05 -34.11
CA SER A 3 4.37 -16.33 -33.32
C SER A 3 3.90 -15.00 -32.71
N SER A 4 3.13 -14.26 -33.49
CA SER A 4 2.42 -13.06 -33.02
C SER A 4 1.31 -13.38 -32.01
N ILE A 5 1.02 -14.66 -31.79
CA ILE A 5 -0.03 -15.12 -30.85
C ILE A 5 0.59 -15.20 -29.46
N ARG A 6 -0.08 -14.57 -28.49
CA ARG A 6 0.21 -14.63 -27.06
C ARG A 6 -0.97 -15.22 -26.33
N ASP A 7 -0.71 -15.94 -25.22
CA ASP A 7 -1.78 -16.49 -24.39
C ASP A 7 -2.56 -15.37 -23.71
N PHE A 8 -1.85 -14.29 -23.30
CA PHE A 8 -2.47 -13.13 -22.65
C PHE A 8 -1.89 -11.82 -23.18
N VAL A 9 -2.76 -10.81 -23.25
CA VAL A 9 -2.37 -9.41 -23.49
C VAL A 9 -2.84 -8.60 -22.31
N VAL A 10 -1.92 -7.94 -21.61
CA VAL A 10 -2.17 -7.06 -20.47
C VAL A 10 -2.01 -5.61 -20.93
N VAL A 11 -3.03 -4.79 -20.74
CA VAL A 11 -3.01 -3.37 -21.12
C VAL A 11 -2.70 -2.52 -19.91
N GLY A 12 -1.57 -1.81 -19.94
CA GLY A 12 -1.02 -0.99 -18.88
C GLY A 12 0.02 -1.74 -18.04
N ALA A 13 1.20 -1.12 -17.91
CA ALA A 13 2.32 -1.64 -17.12
C ALA A 13 2.48 -0.89 -15.78
N GLY A 14 1.37 -0.44 -15.19
CA GLY A 14 1.33 -0.01 -13.79
C GLY A 14 1.37 -1.22 -12.84
N MET A 15 1.29 -0.98 -11.53
CA MET A 15 1.39 -2.03 -10.51
C MET A 15 0.46 -3.21 -10.77
N ALA A 16 -0.82 -2.95 -11.11
CA ALA A 16 -1.82 -3.99 -11.35
C ALA A 16 -1.47 -4.85 -12.59
N GLY A 17 -1.16 -4.21 -13.72
CA GLY A 17 -0.83 -4.94 -14.94
C GLY A 17 0.48 -5.70 -14.84
N ALA A 18 1.52 -5.08 -14.28
CA ALA A 18 2.81 -5.71 -14.09
C ALA A 18 2.71 -6.93 -13.16
N SER A 19 1.99 -6.83 -12.04
CA SER A 19 1.84 -7.95 -11.10
C SER A 19 1.05 -9.11 -11.70
N VAL A 20 -0.03 -8.84 -12.45
CA VAL A 20 -0.80 -9.88 -13.14
C VAL A 20 0.04 -10.55 -14.23
N ALA A 21 0.74 -9.77 -15.04
CA ALA A 21 1.58 -10.31 -16.11
C ALA A 21 2.69 -11.21 -15.55
N TRP A 22 3.36 -10.76 -14.50
CA TRP A 22 4.40 -11.53 -13.82
C TRP A 22 3.86 -12.85 -13.26
N GLN A 23 2.69 -12.82 -12.62
CA GLN A 23 2.09 -14.02 -12.03
C GLN A 23 1.69 -15.04 -13.11
N LEU A 24 1.06 -14.59 -14.20
CA LEU A 24 0.68 -15.45 -15.33
C LEU A 24 1.90 -16.10 -16.02
N ALA A 25 2.97 -15.33 -16.19
CA ALA A 25 4.20 -15.83 -16.81
C ALA A 25 4.92 -16.82 -15.89
N ARG A 26 5.00 -16.52 -14.58
CA ARG A 26 5.72 -17.34 -13.61
C ARG A 26 5.04 -18.67 -13.32
N ASP A 27 3.77 -18.64 -12.95
CA ASP A 27 3.08 -19.81 -12.41
C ASP A 27 2.43 -20.66 -13.51
N GLY A 28 2.01 -20.02 -14.59
CA GLY A 28 1.35 -20.70 -15.71
C GLY A 28 2.29 -21.00 -16.91
N GLY A 29 3.50 -20.48 -16.91
CA GLY A 29 4.39 -20.56 -18.08
C GLY A 29 3.79 -19.92 -19.33
N ALA A 30 2.79 -19.03 -19.16
CA ALA A 30 2.07 -18.42 -20.25
C ALA A 30 2.94 -17.36 -20.95
N SER A 31 2.76 -17.24 -22.28
CA SER A 31 3.32 -16.13 -23.03
C SER A 31 2.47 -14.87 -22.85
N VAL A 32 3.01 -13.86 -22.17
CA VAL A 32 2.31 -12.63 -21.84
C VAL A 32 2.90 -11.45 -22.60
N LEU A 33 2.04 -10.64 -23.23
CA LEU A 33 2.41 -9.37 -23.84
C LEU A 33 1.83 -8.24 -22.96
N VAL A 34 2.70 -7.35 -22.50
CA VAL A 34 2.28 -6.13 -21.79
C VAL A 34 2.37 -4.94 -22.74
N LEU A 35 1.29 -4.21 -22.88
CA LEU A 35 1.20 -2.99 -23.67
C LEU A 35 1.13 -1.78 -22.75
N GLU A 36 2.08 -0.86 -22.88
CA GLU A 36 2.09 0.42 -22.17
C GLU A 36 2.08 1.58 -23.16
N ARG A 37 1.25 2.58 -22.89
CA ARG A 37 1.12 3.78 -23.73
C ARG A 37 2.17 4.83 -23.41
N GLU A 38 2.51 4.93 -22.13
CA GLU A 38 3.45 5.94 -21.64
C GLU A 38 4.90 5.53 -21.95
N SER A 39 5.80 6.51 -21.98
CA SER A 39 7.22 6.26 -22.18
C SER A 39 7.89 5.50 -21.01
N GLN A 40 7.24 5.49 -19.86
CA GLN A 40 7.71 4.79 -18.66
C GLN A 40 6.56 4.02 -18.00
N PRO A 41 6.76 2.74 -17.69
CA PRO A 41 5.80 2.00 -16.87
C PRO A 41 5.59 2.64 -15.50
N GLY A 42 4.35 2.60 -15.00
CA GLY A 42 4.04 3.14 -13.68
C GLY A 42 3.91 4.66 -13.59
N TYR A 43 3.86 5.37 -14.71
CA TYR A 43 3.85 6.84 -14.77
C TYR A 43 2.67 7.50 -14.01
N HIS A 44 1.50 6.87 -13.99
CA HIS A 44 0.30 7.42 -13.35
C HIS A 44 0.19 7.02 -11.88
N SER A 45 -0.88 6.33 -11.48
CA SER A 45 -1.20 6.01 -10.07
C SER A 45 -0.08 5.30 -9.33
N THR A 46 0.65 4.43 -9.98
CA THR A 46 1.78 3.69 -9.37
C THR A 46 2.88 4.63 -8.92
N GLY A 47 3.35 5.53 -9.80
CA GLY A 47 4.41 6.49 -9.49
C GLY A 47 3.97 7.67 -8.62
N ARG A 48 2.66 7.78 -8.31
CA ARG A 48 2.06 8.85 -7.49
C ARG A 48 1.38 8.29 -6.24
N SER A 49 1.72 7.05 -5.87
CA SER A 49 1.19 6.38 -4.70
C SER A 49 1.65 7.07 -3.41
N ALA A 50 0.78 7.08 -2.39
CA ALA A 50 1.17 7.46 -1.03
C ALA A 50 2.09 6.41 -0.37
N ALA A 51 2.29 5.28 -1.02
CA ALA A 51 3.18 4.19 -0.60
C ALA A 51 2.88 3.64 0.81
N LEU A 52 1.63 3.70 1.23
CA LEU A 52 1.19 3.26 2.55
C LEU A 52 0.71 1.80 2.48
N TYR A 53 1.27 0.95 3.35
CA TYR A 53 0.73 -0.36 3.68
C TYR A 53 0.05 -0.28 5.04
N GLU A 54 -1.25 -0.55 5.07
CA GLU A 54 -2.07 -0.50 6.27
C GLU A 54 -3.21 -1.53 6.19
N GLU A 55 -3.27 -2.45 7.15
CA GLU A 55 -4.12 -3.64 7.08
C GLU A 55 -5.61 -3.38 7.36
N HIS A 56 -5.93 -2.25 7.96
CA HIS A 56 -7.31 -1.86 8.27
C HIS A 56 -7.82 -0.68 7.43
N TYR A 57 -7.07 -0.26 6.40
CA TYR A 57 -7.49 0.82 5.51
C TYR A 57 -8.48 0.35 4.44
N GLY A 58 -9.56 1.09 4.28
CA GLY A 58 -10.56 0.86 3.23
C GLY A 58 -11.62 -0.21 3.58
N PRO A 59 -12.45 -0.60 2.60
CA PRO A 59 -13.49 -1.63 2.79
C PRO A 59 -12.89 -3.01 3.15
N LEU A 60 -13.67 -3.86 3.81
CA LEU A 60 -13.22 -5.19 4.28
C LEU A 60 -12.57 -6.05 3.19
N GLN A 61 -13.05 -5.95 1.93
CA GLN A 61 -12.47 -6.66 0.80
C GLN A 61 -11.04 -6.19 0.48
N VAL A 62 -10.81 -4.87 0.56
CA VAL A 62 -9.47 -4.28 0.36
C VAL A 62 -8.55 -4.67 1.50
N GLN A 63 -9.02 -4.60 2.74
CA GLN A 63 -8.26 -5.05 3.91
C GLN A 63 -7.86 -6.53 3.80
N ALA A 64 -8.78 -7.40 3.35
CA ALA A 64 -8.49 -8.82 3.14
C ALA A 64 -7.37 -9.04 2.10
N LEU A 65 -7.40 -8.30 0.99
CA LEU A 65 -6.36 -8.35 -0.05
C LEU A 65 -5.02 -7.79 0.47
N THR A 66 -5.05 -6.71 1.22
CA THR A 66 -3.85 -6.12 1.84
C THR A 66 -3.19 -7.13 2.77
N ARG A 67 -3.94 -7.75 3.68
CA ARG A 67 -3.43 -8.80 4.56
C ARG A 67 -2.91 -10.03 3.82
N ALA A 68 -3.61 -10.46 2.77
CA ALA A 68 -3.17 -11.60 1.95
C ALA A 68 -1.85 -11.31 1.22
N SER A 69 -1.56 -10.05 0.90
CA SER A 69 -0.33 -9.64 0.22
C SER A 69 0.88 -9.55 1.17
N ARG A 70 0.68 -9.54 2.49
CA ARG A 70 1.73 -9.33 3.49
C ARG A 70 2.89 -10.31 3.35
N ALA A 71 2.59 -11.60 3.26
CA ALA A 71 3.63 -12.64 3.17
C ALA A 71 4.54 -12.43 1.95
N PHE A 72 3.97 -12.01 0.81
CA PHE A 72 4.76 -11.69 -0.38
C PHE A 72 5.65 -10.46 -0.17
N TYR A 73 5.15 -9.42 0.49
CA TYR A 73 5.94 -8.21 0.73
C TYR A 73 7.07 -8.43 1.74
N GLU A 74 6.83 -9.24 2.77
CA GLU A 74 7.84 -9.56 3.79
C GLU A 74 8.89 -10.57 3.28
N GLN A 75 8.48 -11.50 2.41
CA GLN A 75 9.33 -12.57 1.90
C GLN A 75 9.13 -12.76 0.38
N PRO A 76 9.50 -11.75 -0.43
CA PRO A 76 9.42 -11.87 -1.88
C PRO A 76 10.34 -12.98 -2.39
N PRO A 77 10.07 -13.55 -3.58
CA PRO A 77 10.95 -14.54 -4.19
C PRO A 77 12.41 -14.04 -4.29
N GLN A 78 13.36 -14.97 -4.20
CA GLN A 78 14.77 -14.63 -4.28
C GLN A 78 15.08 -13.87 -5.59
N GLY A 79 15.77 -12.74 -5.48
CA GLY A 79 16.14 -11.90 -6.61
C GLY A 79 15.03 -10.97 -7.12
N PHE A 80 13.84 -11.02 -6.51
CA PHE A 80 12.72 -10.16 -6.89
C PHE A 80 12.99 -8.67 -6.61
N VAL A 81 13.52 -8.36 -5.43
CA VAL A 81 13.97 -7.01 -5.04
C VAL A 81 15.38 -7.07 -4.40
N GLN A 82 16.03 -5.92 -4.34
CA GLN A 82 17.36 -5.78 -3.71
C GLN A 82 17.29 -5.26 -2.27
N ALA A 83 16.18 -4.61 -1.90
CA ALA A 83 15.93 -4.05 -0.58
C ALA A 83 14.55 -4.51 -0.07
N PRO A 84 14.28 -4.43 1.23
CA PRO A 84 12.97 -4.76 1.79
C PRO A 84 11.86 -3.91 1.12
N ILE A 85 10.74 -4.56 0.77
CA ILE A 85 9.57 -3.88 0.20
C ILE A 85 8.87 -3.03 1.26
N LEU A 86 8.84 -3.50 2.51
CA LEU A 86 8.18 -2.81 3.62
C LEU A 86 9.21 -2.21 4.58
N ALA A 87 9.01 -0.96 4.97
CA ALA A 87 9.79 -0.27 6.00
C ALA A 87 8.87 0.31 7.09
N PRO A 88 9.30 0.41 8.35
CA PRO A 88 8.53 1.06 9.41
C PRO A 88 8.19 2.51 9.05
N ARG A 89 6.92 2.88 9.27
CA ARG A 89 6.45 4.26 9.03
C ARG A 89 5.58 4.78 10.16
N GLY A 90 4.48 4.08 10.46
CA GLY A 90 3.38 4.55 11.27
C GLY A 90 2.41 5.48 10.50
N VAL A 91 1.23 5.66 11.06
CA VAL A 91 0.19 6.57 10.55
C VAL A 91 -0.46 7.30 11.71
N LEU A 92 -0.84 8.56 11.47
CA LEU A 92 -1.55 9.40 12.43
C LEU A 92 -2.91 9.80 11.86
N TYR A 93 -3.97 9.38 12.52
CA TYR A 93 -5.33 9.83 12.27
C TYR A 93 -5.66 10.98 13.20
N VAL A 94 -6.22 12.04 12.65
CA VAL A 94 -6.60 13.24 13.41
C VAL A 94 -8.02 13.67 13.07
N GLY A 95 -8.72 14.22 14.02
CA GLY A 95 -10.09 14.67 13.84
C GLY A 95 -10.42 15.95 14.59
N THR A 96 -11.42 16.67 14.07
CA THR A 96 -12.08 17.76 14.76
C THR A 96 -13.05 17.22 15.79
N ALA A 97 -13.53 18.06 16.70
CA ALA A 97 -14.56 17.69 17.66
C ALA A 97 -15.83 17.10 17.01
N ALA A 98 -16.20 17.60 15.82
CA ALA A 98 -17.36 17.09 15.06
C ALA A 98 -17.13 15.70 14.44
N GLN A 99 -15.88 15.24 14.33
CA GLN A 99 -15.48 13.96 13.74
C GLN A 99 -15.19 12.90 14.82
N LYS A 100 -15.50 13.18 16.07
CA LYS A 100 -15.17 12.28 17.18
C LYS A 100 -15.69 10.86 16.97
N ASP A 101 -16.95 10.69 16.60
CA ASP A 101 -17.57 9.36 16.42
C ASP A 101 -16.91 8.58 15.26
N LEU A 102 -16.53 9.27 14.18
CA LEU A 102 -15.79 8.66 13.08
C LEU A 102 -14.39 8.21 13.52
N LEU A 103 -13.71 9.03 14.30
CA LEU A 103 -12.39 8.72 14.82
C LEU A 103 -12.44 7.58 15.85
N ASP A 104 -13.48 7.53 16.69
CA ASP A 104 -13.69 6.45 17.64
C ASP A 104 -13.94 5.12 16.93
N ALA A 105 -14.77 5.11 15.88
CA ALA A 105 -15.02 3.93 15.07
C ALA A 105 -13.75 3.45 14.35
N ALA A 106 -13.00 4.36 13.74
CA ALA A 106 -11.74 4.05 13.08
C ALA A 106 -10.68 3.49 14.03
N HIS A 107 -10.56 4.06 15.23
CA HIS A 107 -9.66 3.56 16.27
C HIS A 107 -10.05 2.16 16.76
N ALA A 108 -11.35 1.93 16.99
CA ALA A 108 -11.85 0.61 17.39
C ALA A 108 -11.58 -0.45 16.34
N GLU A 109 -11.72 -0.11 15.05
CA GLU A 109 -11.37 -1.01 13.94
C GLU A 109 -9.86 -1.25 13.87
N ALA A 110 -9.05 -0.20 14.02
CA ALA A 110 -7.60 -0.33 14.03
C ALA A 110 -7.12 -1.31 15.11
N LEU A 111 -7.68 -1.26 16.31
CA LEU A 111 -7.33 -2.15 17.41
C LEU A 111 -7.58 -3.64 17.14
N LEU A 112 -8.45 -4.00 16.18
CA LEU A 112 -8.67 -5.39 15.78
C LEU A 112 -7.45 -5.99 15.07
N HIS A 113 -6.63 -5.16 14.44
CA HIS A 113 -5.50 -5.57 13.61
C HIS A 113 -4.15 -5.04 14.12
N SER A 114 -4.18 -3.93 14.85
CA SER A 114 -3.01 -3.27 15.43
C SER A 114 -3.25 -2.98 16.93
N PRO A 115 -2.94 -3.92 17.82
CA PRO A 115 -3.17 -3.75 19.26
C PRO A 115 -2.34 -2.61 19.87
N HIS A 116 -1.40 -2.05 19.12
CA HIS A 116 -0.56 -0.91 19.51
C HIS A 116 -1.14 0.44 19.08
N ALA A 117 -2.27 0.47 18.37
CA ALA A 117 -2.94 1.72 18.03
C ALA A 117 -3.34 2.45 19.31
N ARG A 118 -2.83 3.66 19.49
CA ARG A 118 -3.01 4.42 20.73
C ARG A 118 -3.66 5.77 20.49
N ARG A 119 -4.59 6.12 21.36
CA ARG A 119 -5.28 7.41 21.35
C ARG A 119 -4.33 8.52 21.76
N LEU A 120 -4.50 9.72 21.20
CA LEU A 120 -3.67 10.88 21.41
C LEU A 120 -4.53 12.13 21.63
N GLY A 121 -4.22 12.86 22.68
CA GLY A 121 -4.79 14.20 22.93
C GLY A 121 -4.03 15.32 22.19
N PRO A 122 -4.55 16.56 22.28
CA PRO A 122 -3.97 17.71 21.55
C PRO A 122 -2.49 17.95 21.81
N ASP A 123 -2.02 17.78 23.04
CA ASP A 123 -0.62 18.01 23.41
C ASP A 123 0.29 16.94 22.80
N GLU A 124 -0.13 15.68 22.79
CA GLU A 124 0.60 14.58 22.20
C GLU A 124 0.64 14.71 20.66
N LEU A 125 -0.49 15.10 20.05
CA LEU A 125 -0.55 15.42 18.62
C LEU A 125 0.42 16.52 18.24
N LYS A 126 0.48 17.59 19.05
CA LYS A 126 1.39 18.71 18.85
C LYS A 126 2.85 18.31 19.02
N ALA A 127 3.14 17.42 19.96
CA ALA A 127 4.49 16.91 20.18
C ALA A 127 4.97 16.03 19.01
N LEU A 128 4.09 15.19 18.45
CA LEU A 128 4.40 14.33 17.30
C LEU A 128 4.55 15.13 15.99
N VAL A 129 3.62 16.06 15.76
CA VAL A 129 3.56 16.86 14.53
C VAL A 129 3.41 18.34 14.89
N PRO A 130 4.51 19.08 15.10
CA PRO A 130 4.49 20.45 15.59
C PRO A 130 3.73 21.45 14.71
N CYS A 131 3.52 21.16 13.43
CA CYS A 131 2.76 22.02 12.51
C CYS A 131 1.24 21.82 12.58
N LEU A 132 0.73 20.83 13.32
CA LEU A 132 -0.71 20.63 13.47
C LEU A 132 -1.38 21.78 14.20
N ASN A 133 -2.54 22.19 13.69
CA ASN A 133 -3.42 23.12 14.36
C ASN A 133 -4.30 22.39 15.38
N THR A 134 -3.82 22.22 16.61
CA THR A 134 -4.51 21.50 17.67
C THR A 134 -5.66 22.26 18.34
N THR A 135 -5.92 23.50 17.93
CA THR A 135 -7.20 24.18 18.30
C THR A 135 -8.36 23.67 17.44
N LEU A 136 -8.08 23.12 16.26
CA LEU A 136 -9.06 22.53 15.33
C LEU A 136 -9.06 21.00 15.42
N LEU A 137 -7.88 20.40 15.42
CA LEU A 137 -7.66 18.95 15.47
C LEU A 137 -7.45 18.53 16.94
N VAL A 138 -8.55 18.23 17.61
CA VAL A 138 -8.59 18.09 19.07
C VAL A 138 -8.38 16.66 19.57
N ASP A 139 -8.35 15.70 18.66
CA ASP A 139 -8.24 14.28 19.00
C ASP A 139 -7.58 13.51 17.86
N GLY A 140 -6.98 12.35 18.15
CA GLY A 140 -6.35 11.49 17.17
C GLY A 140 -5.99 10.12 17.72
N PHE A 141 -5.47 9.26 16.83
CA PHE A 141 -4.76 8.05 17.23
C PHE A 141 -3.59 7.79 16.30
N ALA A 142 -2.53 7.21 16.83
CA ALA A 142 -1.39 6.72 16.08
C ALA A 142 -1.44 5.20 15.96
N ASP A 143 -1.09 4.69 14.78
CA ASP A 143 -0.84 3.27 14.55
C ASP A 143 0.56 3.07 14.00
N ASP A 144 1.45 2.49 14.81
CA ASP A 144 2.82 2.17 14.46
C ASP A 144 2.92 0.88 13.62
N GLY A 145 1.80 0.19 13.37
CA GLY A 145 1.70 -1.00 12.52
C GLY A 145 1.82 -0.71 11.04
N ALA A 146 1.49 0.51 10.61
CA ALA A 146 1.60 0.91 9.21
C ALA A 146 3.06 0.93 8.71
N ARG A 147 3.25 0.69 7.40
CA ARG A 147 4.55 0.59 6.75
C ARG A 147 4.61 1.46 5.49
N ASP A 148 5.81 1.89 5.13
CA ASP A 148 6.10 2.36 3.79
C ASP A 148 6.28 1.17 2.85
N ILE A 149 5.82 1.33 1.60
CA ILE A 149 6.09 0.38 0.51
C ILE A 149 7.16 0.98 -0.40
N ASP A 150 8.24 0.26 -0.67
CA ASP A 150 9.10 0.57 -1.81
C ASP A 150 8.34 0.24 -3.12
N VAL A 151 7.50 1.19 -3.54
CA VAL A 151 6.67 1.06 -4.74
C VAL A 151 7.52 0.87 -5.99
N HIS A 152 8.68 1.55 -6.06
CA HIS A 152 9.58 1.42 -7.21
C HIS A 152 10.20 0.02 -7.25
N GLY A 153 10.80 -0.42 -6.14
CA GLY A 153 11.41 -1.75 -6.05
C GLY A 153 10.40 -2.87 -6.32
N LEU A 154 9.21 -2.79 -5.74
CA LEU A 154 8.12 -3.73 -5.97
C LEU A 154 7.70 -3.77 -7.44
N HIS A 155 7.49 -2.60 -8.06
CA HIS A 155 7.08 -2.49 -9.46
C HIS A 155 8.16 -3.02 -10.41
N GLN A 156 9.42 -2.67 -10.18
CA GLN A 156 10.54 -3.18 -10.98
C GLN A 156 10.74 -4.69 -10.80
N GLY A 157 10.41 -5.24 -9.62
CA GLY A 157 10.38 -6.68 -9.41
C GLY A 157 9.41 -7.40 -10.33
N PHE A 158 8.21 -6.84 -10.53
CA PHE A 158 7.20 -7.40 -11.43
C PHE A 158 7.52 -7.21 -12.94
N LEU A 159 8.33 -6.25 -13.30
CA LEU A 159 8.70 -5.98 -14.70
C LEU A 159 9.90 -6.82 -15.20
N ARG A 160 10.52 -7.60 -14.34
CA ARG A 160 11.64 -8.52 -14.67
C ARG A 160 11.15 -9.89 -15.04
#